data_d686c17c436b59e3a42a1d912ef37729
#
_entry.id   d686c17c436b59e3a42a1d912ef37729
#
_cell.length_a   1.000
_cell.length_b   1.000
_cell.length_c   1.000
_cell.angle_alpha   90.00
_cell.angle_beta   90.00
_cell.angle_gamma   90.00
#
_symmetry.space_group_name_H-M   'P 1'
#
loop_
_entity.id
_entity.type
_entity.pdbx_description
1 polymer ?
#
loop_
_entity_poly.entity_id
_entity_poly.type
_entity_poly.pdbx_seq_one_letter_code
_entity_poly.pdbx_strand_id
1 'polypeptide(L)'
;MKPPRWEADLGAQLTSKPLSQQQLLAVHQLLDRVADRQRQDFGQVVSDIKADGSLITACDRWSDEALVEGLSALAPGEFTLSEEGEKACPSSSAFWVVDPLDGTTNFAAGIPYWAISVARFVDGRPTEAFLEIPSLRQRIVAIRGRGAWRNGKALSPETRLQSGSACVSLCSRAIRVLQRRHEDPFPGKIRLLGVASLNLVSVAMGQTVASLEATPKIWDLAAAWLVLTELDCPLQWLDQDPAALTPGQELSDVNFPVLAASSQAELERLRPWGESLLLP
;
A
#
# COMPACT_ATOMS: atom_id res chain seq x y z
N MET A 1 -25.37 -20.77 -5.25
CA MET A 1 -24.48 -19.64 -4.95
C MET A 1 -23.18 -20.26 -4.43
N LYS A 2 -22.06 -20.11 -5.11
CA LYS A 2 -20.78 -20.57 -4.58
C LYS A 2 -20.38 -19.63 -3.44
N PRO A 3 -19.89 -20.12 -2.29
CA PRO A 3 -19.39 -19.28 -1.22
C PRO A 3 -18.24 -18.41 -1.75
N PRO A 4 -18.09 -17.18 -1.26
CA PRO A 4 -17.00 -16.33 -1.67
C PRO A 4 -15.65 -16.99 -1.35
N ARG A 5 -14.64 -16.80 -2.21
CA ARG A 5 -13.33 -17.48 -2.15
C ARG A 5 -12.60 -17.37 -0.80
N TRP A 6 -12.95 -16.38 0.02
CA TRP A 6 -12.34 -16.17 1.34
C TRP A 6 -12.78 -17.19 2.41
N GLU A 7 -13.93 -17.88 2.25
CA GLU A 7 -14.32 -18.93 3.19
C GLU A 7 -13.40 -20.16 3.15
N ALA A 8 -12.69 -20.37 2.03
CA ALA A 8 -11.74 -21.47 1.91
C ALA A 8 -10.43 -21.23 2.70
N ASP A 9 -10.07 -19.99 2.99
CA ASP A 9 -8.85 -19.61 3.74
C ASP A 9 -9.10 -19.47 5.26
N LEU A 10 -10.36 -19.50 5.73
CA LEU A 10 -10.69 -19.39 7.16
C LEU A 10 -10.40 -20.66 8.00
N GLY A 11 -9.90 -21.73 7.37
CA GLY A 11 -9.53 -22.97 8.07
C GLY A 11 -8.27 -22.89 8.93
N ALA A 12 -7.43 -21.91 8.74
CA ALA A 12 -6.28 -21.63 9.59
C ALA A 12 -6.73 -20.67 10.71
N GLN A 13 -6.80 -21.12 11.96
CA GLN A 13 -6.94 -20.25 13.12
C GLN A 13 -5.74 -19.29 13.12
N LEU A 14 -6.01 -17.96 13.01
CA LEU A 14 -4.97 -16.96 13.15
C LEU A 14 -4.24 -17.18 14.48
N THR A 15 -2.92 -17.21 14.45
CA THR A 15 -2.09 -17.43 15.65
C THR A 15 -2.13 -16.23 16.60
N SER A 16 -2.54 -15.06 16.10
CA SER A 16 -2.68 -13.82 16.84
C SER A 16 -4.11 -13.26 16.78
N LYS A 17 -4.57 -12.65 17.89
CA LYS A 17 -5.90 -12.04 17.98
C LYS A 17 -6.00 -10.79 17.12
N PRO A 18 -7.16 -10.52 16.50
CA PRO A 18 -7.46 -9.22 15.89
C PRO A 18 -7.32 -8.08 16.91
N LEU A 19 -7.02 -6.89 16.42
CA LEU A 19 -6.97 -5.70 17.27
C LEU A 19 -8.33 -5.45 17.95
N SER A 20 -8.28 -5.13 19.26
CA SER A 20 -9.45 -4.69 20.00
C SER A 20 -9.92 -3.31 19.51
N GLN A 21 -11.17 -2.93 19.85
CA GLN A 21 -11.67 -1.59 19.53
C GLN A 21 -10.80 -0.47 20.14
N GLN A 22 -10.29 -0.68 21.35
CA GLN A 22 -9.39 0.27 21.98
C GLN A 22 -8.07 0.43 21.23
N GLN A 23 -7.49 -0.66 20.76
CA GLN A 23 -6.28 -0.63 19.94
C GLN A 23 -6.54 0.04 18.59
N LEU A 24 -7.65 -0.28 17.91
CA LEU A 24 -8.03 0.40 16.67
C LEU A 24 -8.16 1.91 16.86
N LEU A 25 -8.83 2.35 17.95
CA LEU A 25 -8.94 3.77 18.28
C LEU A 25 -7.57 4.40 18.50
N ALA A 26 -6.67 3.72 19.20
CA ALA A 26 -5.31 4.21 19.46
C ALA A 26 -4.49 4.35 18.17
N VAL A 27 -4.63 3.43 17.20
CA VAL A 27 -4.03 3.59 15.86
C VAL A 27 -4.58 4.82 15.15
N HIS A 28 -5.89 5.06 15.22
CA HIS A 28 -6.50 6.26 14.63
C HIS A 28 -5.93 7.55 15.23
N GLN A 29 -5.79 7.62 16.55
CA GLN A 29 -5.22 8.78 17.25
C GLN A 29 -3.74 8.99 16.91
N LEU A 30 -2.98 7.91 16.78
CA LEU A 30 -1.58 7.96 16.36
C LEU A 30 -1.46 8.54 14.94
N LEU A 31 -2.26 8.05 14.00
CA LEU A 31 -2.29 8.54 12.63
C LEU A 31 -2.75 10.00 12.55
N ASP A 32 -3.72 10.44 13.37
CA ASP A 32 -4.11 11.85 13.44
C ASP A 32 -2.92 12.74 13.81
N ARG A 33 -2.17 12.35 14.86
CA ARG A 33 -0.98 13.07 15.32
C ARG A 33 0.09 13.18 14.22
N VAL A 34 0.39 12.06 13.53
CA VAL A 34 1.41 12.04 12.48
C VAL A 34 0.95 12.86 11.27
N ALA A 35 -0.30 12.70 10.85
CA ALA A 35 -0.87 13.44 9.73
C ALA A 35 -0.92 14.96 9.99
N ASP A 36 -1.23 15.37 11.23
CA ASP A 36 -1.23 16.79 11.63
C ASP A 36 0.17 17.40 11.51
N ARG A 37 1.19 16.68 11.97
CA ARG A 37 2.58 17.11 11.84
C ARG A 37 3.02 17.17 10.38
N GLN A 38 2.73 16.16 9.58
CA GLN A 38 3.06 16.18 8.15
C GLN A 38 2.41 17.35 7.43
N ARG A 39 1.14 17.68 7.75
CA ARG A 39 0.49 18.87 7.17
C ARG A 39 1.17 20.18 7.57
N GLN A 40 1.70 20.27 8.78
CA GLN A 40 2.45 21.45 9.23
C GLN A 40 3.80 21.58 8.55
N ASP A 41 4.50 20.47 8.35
CA ASP A 41 5.83 20.43 7.74
C ASP A 41 5.80 20.53 6.20
N PHE A 42 4.66 20.23 5.56
CA PHE A 42 4.50 20.22 4.12
C PHE A 42 4.90 21.56 3.47
N GLY A 43 5.78 21.48 2.47
CA GLY A 43 6.30 22.64 1.75
C GLY A 43 7.32 23.48 2.56
N GLN A 44 7.76 23.00 3.74
CA GLN A 44 8.72 23.72 4.60
C GLN A 44 9.97 22.90 4.91
N VAL A 45 10.08 21.67 4.39
CA VAL A 45 11.18 20.76 4.68
C VAL A 45 12.24 20.79 3.59
N VAL A 46 13.50 20.58 4.01
CA VAL A 46 14.61 20.27 3.13
C VAL A 46 14.77 18.76 3.09
N SER A 47 14.98 18.22 1.90
CA SER A 47 15.25 16.78 1.71
C SER A 47 16.74 16.51 1.65
N ASP A 48 17.15 15.38 2.23
CA ASP A 48 18.44 14.73 2.01
C ASP A 48 18.28 13.62 0.96
N ILE A 49 19.40 13.15 0.41
CA ILE A 49 19.43 12.03 -0.54
C ILE A 49 19.94 10.79 0.20
N LYS A 50 19.18 9.70 0.17
CA LYS A 50 19.59 8.39 0.69
C LYS A 50 20.67 7.76 -0.21
N ALA A 51 21.35 6.71 0.27
CA ALA A 51 22.40 6.00 -0.48
C ALA A 51 21.89 5.38 -1.80
N ASP A 52 20.61 5.02 -1.87
CA ASP A 52 19.95 4.49 -3.07
C ASP A 52 19.44 5.57 -4.03
N GLY A 53 19.69 6.85 -3.71
CA GLY A 53 19.26 8.02 -4.50
C GLY A 53 17.82 8.47 -4.24
N SER A 54 17.06 7.81 -3.37
CA SER A 54 15.75 8.29 -2.93
C SER A 54 15.87 9.48 -1.96
N LEU A 55 14.78 10.22 -1.77
CA LEU A 55 14.73 11.36 -0.86
C LEU A 55 14.29 10.93 0.55
N ILE A 56 14.76 11.67 1.54
CA ILE A 56 14.28 11.60 2.93
C ILE A 56 14.23 12.99 3.51
N THR A 57 13.25 13.29 4.33
CA THR A 57 13.13 14.56 5.07
C THR A 57 13.18 14.33 6.57
N ALA A 58 13.33 15.40 7.35
CA ALA A 58 13.18 15.32 8.80
C ALA A 58 11.77 14.85 9.20
N CYS A 59 10.78 15.11 8.35
CA CYS A 59 9.40 14.68 8.56
C CYS A 59 9.25 13.16 8.43
N ASP A 60 9.93 12.50 7.48
CA ASP A 60 9.93 11.04 7.35
C ASP A 60 10.50 10.39 8.61
N ARG A 61 11.67 10.83 9.07
CA ARG A 61 12.33 10.29 10.27
C ARG A 61 11.47 10.44 11.51
N TRP A 62 10.93 11.63 11.74
CA TRP A 62 10.04 11.88 12.87
C TRP A 62 8.75 11.05 12.80
N SER A 63 8.17 10.92 11.61
CA SER A 63 6.95 10.12 11.39
C SER A 63 7.21 8.64 11.67
N ASP A 64 8.37 8.13 11.24
CA ASP A 64 8.81 6.77 11.53
C ASP A 64 8.93 6.52 13.03
N GLU A 65 9.72 7.34 13.73
CA GLU A 65 9.91 7.23 15.17
C GLU A 65 8.57 7.25 15.93
N ALA A 66 7.68 8.19 15.58
CA ALA A 66 6.37 8.32 16.21
C ALA A 66 5.46 7.10 15.97
N LEU A 67 5.49 6.54 14.74
CA LEU A 67 4.72 5.34 14.39
C LEU A 67 5.27 4.10 15.09
N VAL A 68 6.57 3.87 15.02
CA VAL A 68 7.23 2.72 15.65
C VAL A 68 6.98 2.71 17.17
N GLU A 69 7.21 3.86 17.85
CA GLU A 69 6.96 3.99 19.28
C GLU A 69 5.48 3.73 19.63
N GLY A 70 4.56 4.38 18.89
CA GLY A 70 3.14 4.25 19.14
C GLY A 70 2.60 2.84 18.92
N LEU A 71 3.02 2.16 17.84
CA LEU A 71 2.61 0.79 17.52
C LEU A 71 3.19 -0.20 18.54
N SER A 72 4.45 -0.04 18.96
CA SER A 72 5.07 -0.88 20.00
C SER A 72 4.37 -0.76 21.33
N ALA A 73 3.94 0.44 21.72
CA ALA A 73 3.17 0.66 22.95
C ALA A 73 1.76 0.03 22.88
N LEU A 74 1.18 0.00 21.67
CA LEU A 74 -0.17 -0.51 21.42
C LEU A 74 -0.22 -2.05 21.37
N ALA A 75 0.81 -2.67 20.83
CA ALA A 75 0.93 -4.12 20.67
C ALA A 75 2.31 -4.59 21.17
N PRO A 76 2.54 -4.66 22.50
CA PRO A 76 3.82 -5.07 23.05
C PRO A 76 4.24 -6.45 22.56
N GLY A 77 5.47 -6.55 22.04
CA GLY A 77 6.03 -7.78 21.46
C GLY A 77 5.81 -7.96 19.96
N GLU A 78 5.05 -7.10 19.30
CA GLU A 78 5.00 -7.02 17.84
C GLU A 78 6.07 -6.04 17.34
N PHE A 79 6.90 -6.50 16.41
CA PHE A 79 7.92 -5.68 15.78
C PHE A 79 7.34 -4.82 14.67
N THR A 80 8.03 -3.74 14.33
CA THR A 80 7.68 -2.89 13.19
C THR A 80 8.80 -2.96 12.16
N LEU A 81 8.44 -3.42 10.96
CA LEU A 81 9.23 -3.33 9.74
C LEU A 81 8.86 -2.00 9.07
N SER A 82 9.83 -1.14 8.81
CA SER A 82 9.59 0.20 8.29
C SER A 82 10.58 0.62 7.23
N GLU A 83 10.15 1.48 6.30
CA GLU A 83 11.04 2.05 5.27
C GLU A 83 12.23 2.80 5.84
N GLU A 84 12.06 3.54 6.94
CA GLU A 84 13.12 4.35 7.54
C GLU A 84 13.83 3.68 8.71
N GLY A 85 13.29 2.54 9.18
CA GLY A 85 13.78 1.78 10.33
C GLY A 85 14.29 0.40 9.98
N GLU A 86 13.82 -0.62 10.75
CA GLU A 86 14.19 -2.02 10.58
C GLU A 86 13.59 -2.60 9.31
N LYS A 87 14.40 -3.26 8.48
CA LYS A 87 14.02 -3.79 7.17
C LYS A 87 14.12 -5.31 7.06
N ALA A 88 14.58 -5.97 8.10
CA ALA A 88 14.57 -7.43 8.15
C ALA A 88 13.17 -7.94 8.52
N CYS A 89 12.69 -8.95 7.79
CA CYS A 89 11.41 -9.57 8.08
C CYS A 89 11.41 -10.16 9.51
N PRO A 90 10.47 -9.77 10.39
CA PRO A 90 10.42 -10.26 11.76
C PRO A 90 10.18 -11.77 11.82
N SER A 91 10.69 -12.40 12.89
CA SER A 91 10.43 -13.83 13.16
C SER A 91 9.09 -14.08 13.86
N SER A 92 8.42 -13.04 14.36
CA SER A 92 7.13 -13.16 15.00
C SER A 92 6.01 -13.40 13.98
N SER A 93 4.99 -14.16 14.37
CA SER A 93 3.81 -14.40 13.53
C SER A 93 2.97 -13.15 13.33
N ALA A 94 3.09 -12.16 14.21
CA ALA A 94 2.41 -10.86 14.10
C ALA A 94 3.43 -9.73 14.15
N PHE A 95 3.34 -8.78 13.21
CA PHE A 95 4.21 -7.61 13.11
C PHE A 95 3.54 -6.51 12.29
N TRP A 96 4.09 -5.30 12.39
CA TRP A 96 3.65 -4.14 11.64
C TRP A 96 4.56 -3.89 10.43
N VAL A 97 3.96 -3.40 9.36
CA VAL A 97 4.66 -2.93 8.15
C VAL A 97 4.26 -1.48 7.92
N VAL A 98 5.24 -0.59 7.86
CA VAL A 98 5.01 0.86 7.87
C VAL A 98 5.81 1.54 6.75
N ASP A 99 5.13 2.39 6.00
CA ASP A 99 5.72 3.49 5.26
C ASP A 99 5.27 4.79 5.91
N PRO A 100 6.17 5.51 6.57
CA PRO A 100 5.81 6.72 7.29
C PRO A 100 5.41 7.87 6.37
N LEU A 101 5.89 7.88 5.12
CA LEU A 101 5.59 8.91 4.14
C LEU A 101 5.81 8.39 2.70
N ASP A 102 4.88 7.58 2.19
CA ASP A 102 4.88 7.18 0.77
C ASP A 102 4.64 8.40 -0.11
N GLY A 103 5.61 8.70 -0.96
CA GLY A 103 5.61 9.88 -1.81
C GLY A 103 6.49 11.02 -1.29
N THR A 104 7.62 10.74 -0.63
CA THR A 104 8.61 11.72 -0.15
C THR A 104 9.02 12.71 -1.25
N THR A 105 9.16 12.25 -2.50
CA THR A 105 9.46 13.13 -3.63
C THR A 105 8.36 14.18 -3.86
N ASN A 106 7.09 13.78 -3.81
CA ASN A 106 5.97 14.70 -3.91
C ASN A 106 5.96 15.69 -2.74
N PHE A 107 6.13 15.16 -1.54
CA PHE A 107 6.13 15.96 -0.31
C PHE A 107 7.23 17.04 -0.34
N ALA A 108 8.45 16.65 -0.69
CA ALA A 108 9.59 17.58 -0.80
C ALA A 108 9.42 18.60 -1.93
N ALA A 109 8.77 18.21 -3.04
CA ALA A 109 8.47 19.09 -4.17
C ALA A 109 7.26 20.00 -3.96
N GLY A 110 6.56 19.91 -2.81
CA GLY A 110 5.33 20.68 -2.55
C GLY A 110 4.11 20.19 -3.35
N ILE A 111 4.12 18.95 -3.83
CA ILE A 111 2.97 18.32 -4.50
C ILE A 111 2.07 17.70 -3.42
N PRO A 112 0.80 18.14 -3.26
CA PRO A 112 -0.05 17.75 -2.15
C PRO A 112 -0.66 16.36 -2.35
N TYR A 113 0.19 15.34 -2.55
CA TYR A 113 -0.23 13.97 -2.77
C TYR A 113 0.82 13.00 -2.20
N TRP A 114 0.56 12.49 -1.00
CA TRP A 114 1.38 11.52 -0.27
C TRP A 114 0.49 10.75 0.71
N ALA A 115 1.00 9.66 1.29
CA ALA A 115 0.27 8.84 2.24
C ALA A 115 1.15 8.39 3.42
N ILE A 116 0.49 8.02 4.53
CA ILE A 116 1.04 7.19 5.60
C ILE A 116 0.42 5.82 5.41
N SER A 117 1.24 4.78 5.24
CA SER A 117 0.80 3.40 5.03
C SER A 117 1.17 2.55 6.24
N VAL A 118 0.18 1.97 6.91
CA VAL A 118 0.37 1.10 8.08
C VAL A 118 -0.45 -0.15 7.90
N ALA A 119 0.17 -1.32 8.00
CA ALA A 119 -0.51 -2.61 7.98
C ALA A 119 0.00 -3.52 9.08
N ARG A 120 -0.89 -4.25 9.74
CA ARG A 120 -0.52 -5.33 10.64
C ARG A 120 -0.60 -6.65 9.91
N PHE A 121 0.45 -7.42 9.96
CA PHE A 121 0.55 -8.76 9.40
C PHE A 121 0.33 -9.80 10.50
N VAL A 122 -0.37 -10.87 10.14
CA VAL A 122 -0.47 -12.10 10.93
C VAL A 122 -0.31 -13.26 9.97
N ASP A 123 0.61 -14.17 10.30
CA ASP A 123 0.92 -15.35 9.50
C ASP A 123 1.20 -15.02 8.01
N GLY A 124 2.06 -14.01 7.79
CA GLY A 124 2.53 -13.59 6.47
C GLY A 124 1.52 -12.81 5.62
N ARG A 125 0.37 -12.40 6.18
CA ARG A 125 -0.65 -11.66 5.43
C ARG A 125 -1.18 -10.46 6.21
N PRO A 126 -1.53 -9.35 5.55
CA PRO A 126 -2.11 -8.19 6.23
C PRO A 126 -3.51 -8.53 6.77
N THR A 127 -3.78 -8.15 8.01
CA THR A 127 -5.05 -8.36 8.73
C THR A 127 -5.77 -7.07 9.07
N GLU A 128 -5.04 -6.03 9.37
CA GLU A 128 -5.52 -4.67 9.54
C GLU A 128 -4.66 -3.72 8.70
N ALA A 129 -5.31 -2.79 8.01
CA ALA A 129 -4.64 -1.79 7.17
C ALA A 129 -5.23 -0.40 7.37
N PHE A 130 -4.34 0.57 7.39
CA PHE A 130 -4.66 1.98 7.54
C PHE A 130 -3.83 2.76 6.52
N LEU A 131 -4.51 3.50 5.66
CA LEU A 131 -3.89 4.39 4.70
C LEU A 131 -4.41 5.81 4.97
N GLU A 132 -3.57 6.67 5.50
CA GLU A 132 -3.89 8.08 5.73
C GLU A 132 -3.38 8.92 4.57
N ILE A 133 -4.22 9.81 4.06
CA ILE A 133 -3.89 10.76 2.98
C ILE A 133 -4.02 12.18 3.57
N PRO A 134 -2.95 12.71 4.20
CA PRO A 134 -3.06 13.92 5.01
C PRO A 134 -3.52 15.15 4.22
N SER A 135 -3.05 15.32 2.99
CA SER A 135 -3.43 16.44 2.12
C SER A 135 -4.92 16.45 1.76
N LEU A 136 -5.55 15.29 1.66
CA LEU A 136 -6.96 15.13 1.31
C LEU A 136 -7.86 14.95 2.55
N ARG A 137 -7.29 14.84 3.75
CA ARG A 137 -8.03 14.50 4.99
C ARG A 137 -8.86 13.24 4.81
N GLN A 138 -8.26 12.22 4.19
CA GLN A 138 -8.91 10.94 3.94
C GLN A 138 -8.13 9.82 4.60
N ARG A 139 -8.87 8.93 5.24
CA ARG A 139 -8.34 7.68 5.78
C ARG A 139 -9.10 6.51 5.21
N ILE A 140 -8.36 5.53 4.69
CA ILE A 140 -8.89 4.26 4.25
C ILE A 140 -8.45 3.22 5.25
N VAL A 141 -9.38 2.40 5.71
CA VAL A 141 -9.15 1.32 6.67
C VAL A 141 -9.69 0.05 6.06
N ALA A 142 -8.96 -1.05 6.19
CA ALA A 142 -9.47 -2.38 5.85
C ALA A 142 -9.17 -3.34 7.00
N ILE A 143 -10.09 -4.26 7.24
CA ILE A 143 -9.96 -5.33 8.23
C ILE A 143 -10.33 -6.64 7.55
N ARG A 144 -9.44 -7.60 7.60
CA ARG A 144 -9.61 -8.90 6.94
C ARG A 144 -10.96 -9.54 7.27
N GLY A 145 -11.71 -9.89 6.21
CA GLY A 145 -13.03 -10.51 6.31
C GLY A 145 -14.14 -9.60 6.82
N ARG A 146 -13.87 -8.28 6.95
CA ARG A 146 -14.88 -7.31 7.40
C ARG A 146 -15.13 -6.18 6.38
N GLY A 147 -14.29 -6.08 5.33
CA GLY A 147 -14.41 -5.05 4.31
C GLY A 147 -13.48 -3.86 4.51
N ALA A 148 -13.75 -2.80 3.76
CA ALA A 148 -12.97 -1.55 3.79
C ALA A 148 -13.86 -0.32 3.93
N TRP A 149 -13.29 0.76 4.49
CA TRP A 149 -14.00 2.02 4.75
C TRP A 149 -13.13 3.21 4.35
N ARG A 150 -13.77 4.27 3.87
CA ARG A 150 -13.15 5.58 3.68
C ARG A 150 -13.83 6.61 4.57
N ASN A 151 -13.08 7.22 5.50
CA ASN A 151 -13.62 8.15 6.49
C ASN A 151 -14.86 7.59 7.22
N GLY A 152 -14.81 6.33 7.63
CA GLY A 152 -15.88 5.62 8.33
C GLY A 152 -17.06 5.19 7.45
N LYS A 153 -17.08 5.51 6.16
CA LYS A 153 -18.12 5.06 5.22
C LYS A 153 -17.63 3.79 4.51
N ALA A 154 -18.43 2.73 4.56
CA ALA A 154 -18.10 1.48 3.89
C ALA A 154 -17.91 1.70 2.38
N LEU A 155 -16.88 1.06 1.85
CA LEU A 155 -16.63 0.95 0.43
C LEU A 155 -17.26 -0.35 -0.09
N SER A 156 -17.67 -0.36 -1.37
CA SER A 156 -18.20 -1.57 -1.99
C SER A 156 -17.68 -1.75 -3.40
N PRO A 157 -17.56 -3.00 -3.88
CA PRO A 157 -17.18 -3.30 -5.26
C PRO A 157 -18.09 -2.66 -6.31
N GLU A 158 -19.41 -2.56 -6.02
CA GLU A 158 -20.40 -1.98 -6.92
C GLU A 158 -20.15 -0.48 -7.16
N THR A 159 -19.73 0.25 -6.13
CA THR A 159 -19.39 1.67 -6.24
C THR A 159 -18.22 1.90 -7.18
N ARG A 160 -17.24 0.97 -7.17
CA ARG A 160 -16.08 1.01 -8.06
C ARG A 160 -16.47 0.89 -9.54
N LEU A 161 -17.33 -0.05 -9.86
CA LEU A 161 -17.75 -0.33 -11.25
C LEU A 161 -18.51 0.81 -11.90
N GLN A 162 -19.11 1.72 -11.12
CA GLN A 162 -19.89 2.84 -11.60
C GLN A 162 -19.05 4.05 -12.04
N SER A 163 -17.76 4.07 -11.74
CA SER A 163 -16.93 5.26 -12.01
C SER A 163 -16.69 5.55 -13.49
N GLY A 164 -16.82 4.57 -14.38
CA GLY A 164 -16.59 4.70 -15.82
C GLY A 164 -15.15 5.15 -16.17
N SER A 165 -14.23 5.15 -15.22
CA SER A 165 -12.85 5.59 -15.42
C SER A 165 -12.11 4.66 -16.38
N ALA A 166 -11.48 5.25 -17.39
CA ALA A 166 -10.51 4.55 -18.26
C ALA A 166 -9.07 4.86 -17.84
N CYS A 167 -8.86 5.41 -16.63
CA CYS A 167 -7.53 5.74 -16.13
C CYS A 167 -6.80 4.50 -15.63
N VAL A 168 -5.49 4.44 -15.90
CA VAL A 168 -4.55 3.45 -15.36
C VAL A 168 -3.43 4.21 -14.68
N SER A 169 -3.13 3.89 -13.42
CA SER A 169 -1.98 4.45 -12.73
C SER A 169 -0.73 3.61 -12.98
N LEU A 170 0.38 4.30 -13.20
CA LEU A 170 1.70 3.72 -13.36
C LEU A 170 2.66 4.42 -12.41
N CYS A 171 3.64 3.70 -11.85
CA CYS A 171 4.81 4.34 -11.29
C CYS A 171 5.76 4.83 -12.41
N SER A 172 6.65 5.76 -12.11
CA SER A 172 7.61 6.31 -13.10
C SER A 172 8.49 5.23 -13.73
N ARG A 173 8.84 4.18 -12.99
CA ARG A 173 9.63 3.06 -13.51
C ARG A 173 8.84 2.12 -14.41
N ALA A 174 7.52 2.05 -14.22
CA ALA A 174 6.64 1.25 -15.09
C ALA A 174 6.48 1.88 -16.49
N ILE A 175 6.84 3.14 -16.70
CA ILE A 175 6.71 3.81 -18.00
C ILE A 175 7.52 3.11 -19.11
N ARG A 176 8.57 2.37 -18.75
CA ARG A 176 9.34 1.57 -19.70
C ARG A 176 8.52 0.52 -20.45
N VAL A 177 7.36 0.09 -19.92
CA VAL A 177 6.46 -0.82 -20.63
C VAL A 177 5.96 -0.20 -21.93
N LEU A 178 5.78 1.12 -21.98
CA LEU A 178 5.37 1.84 -23.20
C LEU A 178 6.46 1.82 -24.26
N GLN A 179 7.72 1.82 -23.87
CA GLN A 179 8.85 1.73 -24.78
C GLN A 179 9.02 0.31 -25.30
N ARG A 180 8.82 -0.70 -24.46
CA ARG A 180 8.92 -2.12 -24.82
C ARG A 180 7.78 -2.61 -25.72
N ARG A 181 6.63 -1.97 -25.61
CA ARG A 181 5.43 -2.26 -26.40
C ARG A 181 5.00 -1.06 -27.25
N HIS A 182 5.97 -0.40 -27.85
CA HIS A 182 5.76 0.85 -28.61
C HIS A 182 4.83 0.69 -29.83
N GLU A 183 4.66 -0.53 -30.36
CA GLU A 183 3.75 -0.83 -31.46
C GLU A 183 2.30 -0.99 -31.00
N ASP A 184 2.07 -1.23 -29.71
CA ASP A 184 0.74 -1.43 -29.15
C ASP A 184 0.22 -0.13 -28.52
N PRO A 185 -1.00 0.33 -28.83
CA PRO A 185 -1.59 1.45 -28.12
C PRO A 185 -1.88 1.07 -26.67
N PHE A 186 -1.40 1.88 -25.71
CA PHE A 186 -1.68 1.63 -24.31
C PHE A 186 -3.19 1.71 -24.02
N PRO A 187 -3.79 0.69 -23.37
CA PRO A 187 -5.24 0.58 -23.28
C PRO A 187 -5.83 1.41 -22.12
N GLY A 188 -5.52 2.69 -22.03
CA GLY A 188 -6.06 3.56 -21.01
C GLY A 188 -5.40 4.94 -20.93
N LYS A 189 -5.98 5.82 -20.11
CA LYS A 189 -5.42 7.14 -19.83
C LYS A 189 -4.45 7.05 -18.67
N ILE A 190 -3.17 7.25 -18.92
CA ILE A 190 -2.12 7.08 -17.91
C ILE A 190 -2.18 8.19 -16.86
N ARG A 191 -1.96 7.79 -15.58
CA ARG A 191 -1.72 8.68 -14.44
C ARG A 191 -0.39 8.30 -13.80
N LEU A 192 0.47 9.28 -13.57
CA LEU A 192 1.77 9.15 -12.90
C LEU A 192 1.71 10.05 -11.66
N LEU A 193 1.19 9.51 -10.55
CA LEU A 193 0.91 10.30 -9.35
C LEU A 193 2.03 10.21 -8.30
N GLY A 194 2.96 9.25 -8.46
CA GLY A 194 4.20 9.18 -7.68
C GLY A 194 4.04 8.67 -6.24
N VAL A 195 2.95 7.96 -5.92
CA VAL A 195 2.68 7.40 -4.60
C VAL A 195 2.13 5.98 -4.80
N ALA A 196 2.94 4.98 -4.49
CA ALA A 196 2.64 3.59 -4.86
C ALA A 196 1.41 3.05 -4.14
N SER A 197 1.28 3.28 -2.84
CA SER A 197 0.11 2.85 -2.06
C SER A 197 -1.19 3.48 -2.57
N LEU A 198 -1.16 4.77 -2.94
CA LEU A 198 -2.33 5.48 -3.47
C LEU A 198 -2.66 5.06 -4.91
N ASN A 199 -1.64 4.79 -5.73
CA ASN A 199 -1.84 4.24 -7.06
C ASN A 199 -2.62 2.92 -6.99
N LEU A 200 -2.20 2.01 -6.12
CA LEU A 200 -2.85 0.72 -5.91
C LEU A 200 -4.27 0.90 -5.36
N VAL A 201 -4.45 1.68 -4.29
CA VAL A 201 -5.77 1.84 -3.67
C VAL A 201 -6.75 2.62 -4.54
N SER A 202 -6.26 3.42 -5.50
CA SER A 202 -7.12 4.12 -6.48
C SER A 202 -7.99 3.16 -7.30
N VAL A 203 -7.51 1.92 -7.51
CA VAL A 203 -8.25 0.83 -8.15
C VAL A 203 -9.43 0.40 -7.29
N ALA A 204 -9.18 0.16 -6.01
CA ALA A 204 -10.21 -0.22 -5.05
C ALA A 204 -11.29 0.86 -4.88
N MET A 205 -10.89 2.14 -4.99
CA MET A 205 -11.81 3.27 -4.91
C MET A 205 -12.53 3.60 -6.24
N GLY A 206 -12.25 2.87 -7.32
CA GLY A 206 -12.85 3.11 -8.63
C GLY A 206 -12.36 4.36 -9.36
N GLN A 207 -11.26 4.96 -8.92
CA GLN A 207 -10.64 6.13 -9.56
C GLN A 207 -9.85 5.74 -10.80
N THR A 208 -9.23 4.55 -10.78
CA THR A 208 -8.55 3.93 -11.91
C THR A 208 -9.09 2.52 -12.15
N VAL A 209 -8.96 2.02 -13.37
CA VAL A 209 -9.34 0.63 -13.69
C VAL A 209 -8.22 -0.35 -13.40
N ALA A 210 -6.99 0.12 -13.34
CA ALA A 210 -5.83 -0.68 -12.94
C ALA A 210 -4.68 0.20 -12.46
N SER A 211 -3.72 -0.44 -11.78
CA SER A 211 -2.44 0.13 -11.36
C SER A 211 -1.31 -0.86 -11.65
N LEU A 212 -0.20 -0.37 -12.18
CA LEU A 212 1.01 -1.14 -12.46
C LEU A 212 2.20 -0.50 -11.74
N GLU A 213 2.70 -1.19 -10.72
CA GLU A 213 3.86 -0.79 -9.95
C GLU A 213 5.06 -1.71 -10.26
N ALA A 214 6.19 -1.12 -10.64
CA ALA A 214 7.36 -1.86 -11.10
C ALA A 214 8.31 -2.28 -9.97
N THR A 215 8.45 -1.44 -8.96
CA THR A 215 9.45 -1.63 -7.90
C THR A 215 8.93 -1.24 -6.52
N PRO A 216 7.67 -1.54 -6.16
CA PRO A 216 7.21 -1.23 -4.82
C PRO A 216 7.89 -2.17 -3.82
N LYS A 217 8.17 -1.65 -2.64
CA LYS A 217 8.62 -2.41 -1.49
C LYS A 217 7.40 -2.94 -0.72
N ILE A 218 7.65 -3.78 0.27
CA ILE A 218 6.55 -4.33 1.07
C ILE A 218 5.76 -3.23 1.81
N TRP A 219 6.43 -2.18 2.27
CA TRP A 219 5.80 -1.07 2.98
C TRP A 219 4.92 -0.19 2.08
N ASP A 220 5.27 -0.04 0.78
CA ASP A 220 4.46 0.69 -0.21
C ASP A 220 3.13 -0.01 -0.50
N LEU A 221 3.09 -1.34 -0.40
CA LEU A 221 1.95 -2.13 -0.86
C LEU A 221 1.13 -2.79 0.26
N ALA A 222 1.68 -2.95 1.46
CA ALA A 222 1.08 -3.75 2.52
C ALA A 222 -0.36 -3.35 2.87
N ALA A 223 -0.61 -2.06 3.09
CA ALA A 223 -1.95 -1.56 3.40
C ALA A 223 -2.88 -1.64 2.17
N ALA A 224 -2.39 -1.24 1.00
CA ALA A 224 -3.16 -1.29 -0.23
C ALA A 224 -3.56 -2.73 -0.61
N TRP A 225 -2.68 -3.71 -0.35
CA TRP A 225 -2.98 -5.13 -0.58
C TRP A 225 -4.24 -5.58 0.14
N LEU A 226 -4.37 -5.28 1.44
CA LEU A 226 -5.59 -5.66 2.17
C LEU A 226 -6.83 -4.92 1.64
N VAL A 227 -6.73 -3.62 1.36
CA VAL A 227 -7.85 -2.83 0.81
C VAL A 227 -8.34 -3.43 -0.52
N LEU A 228 -7.40 -3.78 -1.40
CA LEU A 228 -7.72 -4.40 -2.69
C LEU A 228 -8.39 -5.78 -2.50
N THR A 229 -7.87 -6.58 -1.56
CA THR A 229 -8.43 -7.92 -1.25
C THR A 229 -9.85 -7.81 -0.72
N GLU A 230 -10.11 -6.92 0.24
CA GLU A 230 -11.45 -6.74 0.84
C GLU A 230 -12.50 -6.18 -0.13
N LEU A 231 -12.04 -5.57 -1.22
CA LEU A 231 -12.92 -5.03 -2.26
C LEU A 231 -12.90 -5.85 -3.57
N ASP A 232 -12.48 -7.12 -3.50
CA ASP A 232 -12.46 -8.06 -4.62
C ASP A 232 -11.74 -7.53 -5.87
N CYS A 233 -10.66 -6.76 -5.67
CA CYS A 233 -9.79 -6.33 -6.75
C CYS A 233 -8.79 -7.43 -7.07
N PRO A 234 -8.74 -7.98 -8.30
CA PRO A 234 -7.74 -8.95 -8.66
C PRO A 234 -6.34 -8.33 -8.65
N LEU A 235 -5.39 -9.08 -8.07
CA LEU A 235 -3.98 -8.77 -7.98
C LEU A 235 -3.18 -9.86 -8.70
N GLN A 236 -2.17 -9.45 -9.45
CA GLN A 236 -1.16 -10.34 -10.02
C GLN A 236 0.23 -9.87 -9.56
N TRP A 237 0.86 -10.65 -8.69
CA TRP A 237 2.29 -10.52 -8.42
C TRP A 237 3.05 -10.96 -9.67
N LEU A 238 3.93 -10.10 -10.17
CA LEU A 238 4.59 -10.32 -11.46
C LEU A 238 5.91 -11.07 -11.30
N ASP A 239 6.50 -11.07 -10.10
CA ASP A 239 7.72 -11.78 -9.75
C ASP A 239 7.48 -12.63 -8.50
N GLN A 240 7.79 -12.12 -7.31
CA GLN A 240 7.64 -12.86 -6.06
C GLN A 240 6.37 -12.47 -5.30
N ASP A 241 5.81 -13.45 -4.57
CA ASP A 241 4.64 -13.25 -3.71
C ASP A 241 5.08 -12.70 -2.35
N PRO A 242 4.60 -11.52 -1.91
CA PRO A 242 4.94 -10.99 -0.59
C PRO A 242 4.40 -11.83 0.59
N ALA A 243 3.52 -12.80 0.35
CA ALA A 243 3.13 -13.77 1.37
C ALA A 243 4.22 -14.82 1.67
N ALA A 244 5.24 -14.93 0.82
CA ALA A 244 6.34 -15.89 0.96
C ALA A 244 7.57 -15.32 1.68
N LEU A 245 7.43 -14.19 2.41
CA LEU A 245 8.52 -13.61 3.20
C LEU A 245 9.03 -14.59 4.27
N THR A 246 10.34 -14.64 4.43
CA THR A 246 10.99 -15.52 5.42
C THR A 246 11.60 -14.70 6.55
N PRO A 247 11.51 -15.19 7.81
CA PRO A 247 12.13 -14.52 8.95
C PRO A 247 13.62 -14.21 8.72
N GLY A 248 14.04 -13.00 9.04
CA GLY A 248 15.41 -12.51 8.85
C GLY A 248 15.77 -12.10 7.41
N GLN A 249 14.86 -12.24 6.45
CA GLN A 249 15.08 -11.76 5.09
C GLN A 249 15.20 -10.24 5.07
N GLU A 250 16.32 -9.72 4.55
CA GLU A 250 16.50 -8.29 4.32
C GLU A 250 15.68 -7.83 3.11
N LEU A 251 14.86 -6.79 3.28
CA LEU A 251 13.87 -6.36 2.29
C LEU A 251 14.21 -5.03 1.60
N SER A 252 15.31 -4.38 1.96
CA SER A 252 15.75 -3.11 1.35
C SER A 252 15.81 -3.18 -0.18
N ASP A 253 16.35 -4.26 -0.72
CA ASP A 253 16.54 -4.45 -2.16
C ASP A 253 15.46 -5.32 -2.81
N VAL A 254 14.51 -5.84 -2.03
CA VAL A 254 13.43 -6.68 -2.54
C VAL A 254 12.31 -5.81 -3.10
N ASN A 255 11.91 -6.08 -4.34
CA ASN A 255 10.78 -5.43 -5.00
C ASN A 255 9.66 -6.45 -5.25
N PHE A 256 8.42 -5.96 -5.23
CA PHE A 256 7.22 -6.78 -5.47
C PHE A 256 6.41 -6.19 -6.63
N PRO A 257 6.90 -6.31 -7.89
CA PRO A 257 6.17 -5.76 -9.02
C PRO A 257 4.77 -6.37 -9.09
N VAL A 258 3.78 -5.50 -9.27
CA VAL A 258 2.38 -5.89 -9.16
C VAL A 258 1.49 -5.18 -10.18
N LEU A 259 0.53 -5.91 -10.71
CA LEU A 259 -0.60 -5.40 -11.47
C LEU A 259 -1.87 -5.61 -10.63
N ALA A 260 -2.53 -4.51 -10.28
CA ALA A 260 -3.84 -4.50 -9.65
C ALA A 260 -4.89 -4.05 -10.66
N ALA A 261 -6.09 -4.65 -10.62
CA ALA A 261 -7.16 -4.27 -11.54
C ALA A 261 -8.54 -4.24 -10.86
N SER A 262 -9.46 -3.48 -11.44
CA SER A 262 -10.82 -3.34 -10.94
C SER A 262 -11.70 -4.57 -11.23
N SER A 263 -11.30 -5.42 -12.15
CA SER A 263 -11.97 -6.66 -12.52
C SER A 263 -11.01 -7.63 -13.18
N GLN A 264 -11.40 -8.89 -13.25
CA GLN A 264 -10.61 -9.91 -13.95
C GLN A 264 -10.42 -9.57 -15.44
N ALA A 265 -11.43 -8.97 -16.07
CA ALA A 265 -11.33 -8.54 -17.49
C ALA A 265 -10.27 -7.45 -17.69
N GLU A 266 -10.18 -6.47 -16.76
CA GLU A 266 -9.17 -5.43 -16.80
C GLU A 266 -7.77 -5.99 -16.50
N LEU A 267 -7.67 -6.96 -15.58
CA LEU A 267 -6.42 -7.66 -15.30
C LEU A 267 -5.89 -8.36 -16.56
N GLU A 268 -6.74 -9.15 -17.23
CA GLU A 268 -6.38 -9.87 -18.47
C GLU A 268 -5.97 -8.88 -19.58
N ARG A 269 -6.70 -7.78 -19.71
CA ARG A 269 -6.41 -6.75 -20.72
C ARG A 269 -5.04 -6.10 -20.55
N LEU A 270 -4.60 -5.92 -19.28
CA LEU A 270 -3.36 -5.25 -18.93
C LEU A 270 -2.20 -6.20 -18.61
N ARG A 271 -2.47 -7.50 -18.49
CA ARG A 271 -1.45 -8.52 -18.20
C ARG A 271 -0.24 -8.45 -19.13
N PRO A 272 -0.38 -8.34 -20.48
CA PRO A 272 0.77 -8.27 -21.38
C PRO A 272 1.68 -7.07 -21.10
N TRP A 273 1.12 -5.97 -20.58
CA TRP A 273 1.88 -4.78 -20.15
C TRP A 273 2.62 -5.05 -18.87
N GLY A 274 1.96 -5.68 -17.87
CA GLY A 274 2.61 -6.09 -16.62
C GLY A 274 3.78 -7.03 -16.84
N GLU A 275 3.58 -8.09 -17.61
CA GLU A 275 4.61 -9.08 -17.92
C GLU A 275 5.81 -8.46 -18.65
N SER A 276 5.60 -7.41 -19.44
CA SER A 276 6.69 -6.71 -20.12
C SER A 276 7.64 -5.96 -19.16
N LEU A 277 7.27 -5.75 -17.89
CA LEU A 277 8.19 -5.22 -16.87
C LEU A 277 9.36 -6.16 -16.57
N LEU A 278 9.12 -7.46 -16.67
CA LEU A 278 10.09 -8.50 -16.35
C LEU A 278 11.05 -8.82 -17.50
N LEU A 279 10.76 -8.28 -18.68
CA LEU A 279 11.65 -8.46 -19.82
C LEU A 279 12.98 -7.71 -19.60
N PRO A 280 14.11 -8.27 -20.06
CA PRO A 280 15.42 -7.63 -19.95
C PRO A 280 15.52 -6.30 -20.70
#